data_729014521a5d1e7e8681cbb157498a0d
#
_entry.id   729014521a5d1e7e8681cbb157498a0d
#
_cell.length_a   1.000
_cell.length_b   1.000
_cell.length_c   1.000
_cell.angle_alpha   90.00
_cell.angle_beta   90.00
_cell.angle_gamma   90.00
#
_symmetry.space_group_name_H-M   'P 1'
#
loop_
_entity.id
_entity.type
_entity.pdbx_description
1 polymer ?
#
loop_
_entity_poly.entity_id
_entity_poly.type
_entity_poly.pdbx_seq_one_letter_code
_entity_poly.pdbx_strand_id
1 'polypeptide(L)'
;MRRVALTLVGAMLLALLPVSVGGCNITCGCASTPDPNWTPPPITAEEAAVYAAKAAGVPVMTAQLAGGLAGRSFYRADAPGAVALVDAESGMVPEVVLTDQMPGADTVSVTDSDAQTAAETFVHRNAGLTTEAFTVSVRVLHQAGVAAYEVAWRDAGATATPKFQVLVNASTGAVFAFVDLRMQLNLTAPIVDQSRATETAIAAIGIPGETVTSADLGADFGGGDSQNWAWSIGLGVPSATQADVYEHGALISVDAVTGQATIVKS
;
A
#
# COMPACT_ATOMS: atom_id res chain seq x y z
N MET A 1 -56.32 -3.34 27.90
CA MET A 1 -54.87 -3.18 27.68
C MET A 1 -54.60 -3.30 26.17
N ARG A 2 -54.53 -2.16 25.48
CA ARG A 2 -54.28 -2.13 24.05
C ARG A 2 -52.81 -1.72 23.82
N ARG A 3 -52.03 -2.57 23.17
CA ARG A 3 -50.66 -2.25 22.72
C ARG A 3 -50.76 -1.56 21.36
N VAL A 4 -50.32 -0.32 21.32
CA VAL A 4 -50.13 0.45 20.05
C VAL A 4 -48.72 0.14 19.58
N ALA A 5 -48.63 -0.53 18.40
CA ALA A 5 -47.37 -0.70 17.68
C ALA A 5 -47.12 0.59 16.84
N LEU A 6 -46.08 1.29 17.17
CA LEU A 6 -45.62 2.44 16.39
C LEU A 6 -44.58 1.92 15.37
N THR A 7 -44.98 1.87 14.12
CA THR A 7 -44.11 1.54 13.00
C THR A 7 -43.40 2.84 12.56
N LEU A 8 -42.12 2.97 12.88
CA LEU A 8 -41.31 4.08 12.39
C LEU A 8 -40.70 3.66 11.05
N VAL A 9 -41.25 4.20 9.97
CA VAL A 9 -40.64 4.15 8.63
C VAL A 9 -39.60 5.24 8.58
N GLY A 10 -38.36 4.90 8.85
CA GLY A 10 -37.20 5.77 8.64
C GLY A 10 -36.81 5.78 7.17
N ALA A 11 -37.14 6.83 6.47
CA ALA A 11 -36.61 7.10 5.13
C ALA A 11 -35.12 7.40 5.26
N MET A 12 -34.30 6.45 4.83
CA MET A 12 -32.85 6.59 4.75
C MET A 12 -32.55 7.44 3.49
N LEU A 13 -32.47 8.75 3.70
CA LEU A 13 -31.98 9.69 2.68
C LEU A 13 -30.47 9.46 2.55
N LEU A 14 -30.04 8.67 1.58
CA LEU A 14 -28.64 8.54 1.20
C LEU A 14 -28.22 9.88 0.60
N ALA A 15 -27.67 10.75 1.41
CA ALA A 15 -26.93 11.92 0.94
C ALA A 15 -25.65 11.40 0.29
N LEU A 16 -25.64 11.33 -1.04
CA LEU A 16 -24.43 11.22 -1.85
C LEU A 16 -23.62 12.51 -1.64
N LEU A 17 -22.82 12.54 -0.60
CA LEU A 17 -21.73 13.51 -0.54
C LEU A 17 -20.72 13.09 -1.60
N PRO A 18 -20.31 13.98 -2.50
CA PRO A 18 -19.18 13.72 -3.35
C PRO A 18 -17.98 13.59 -2.41
N VAL A 19 -17.47 12.37 -2.26
CA VAL A 19 -16.13 12.16 -1.72
C VAL A 19 -15.21 12.84 -2.71
N SER A 20 -14.85 14.08 -2.43
CA SER A 20 -13.73 14.73 -3.06
C SER A 20 -12.51 13.93 -2.63
N VAL A 21 -12.13 12.96 -3.46
CA VAL A 21 -10.82 12.32 -3.40
C VAL A 21 -9.82 13.40 -3.78
N GLY A 22 -9.54 14.27 -2.83
CA GLY A 22 -8.44 15.20 -2.88
C GLY A 22 -7.18 14.41 -2.57
N GLY A 23 -6.70 13.66 -3.55
CA GLY A 23 -5.29 13.30 -3.65
C GLY A 23 -4.50 14.58 -3.90
N CYS A 24 -4.43 15.46 -2.92
CA CYS A 24 -3.46 16.54 -2.94
C CYS A 24 -2.10 15.91 -2.67
N ASN A 25 -1.38 15.62 -3.74
CA ASN A 25 0.07 15.75 -3.69
C ASN A 25 0.36 17.10 -3.02
N ILE A 26 0.97 17.06 -1.82
CA ILE A 26 1.45 18.24 -1.12
C ILE A 26 2.78 18.68 -1.75
N THR A 27 2.73 18.99 -3.01
CA THR A 27 3.57 19.98 -3.64
C THR A 27 2.62 21.05 -4.08
N CYS A 28 2.78 22.28 -3.60
CA CYS A 28 2.05 23.45 -4.08
C CYS A 28 2.03 23.43 -5.61
N GLY A 29 1.06 22.74 -6.18
CA GLY A 29 0.88 22.65 -7.60
C GLY A 29 0.18 23.89 -8.04
N CYS A 30 0.90 24.81 -8.65
CA CYS A 30 0.32 25.53 -9.77
C CYS A 30 -0.36 24.50 -10.64
N ALA A 31 -1.61 24.71 -11.01
CA ALA A 31 -2.25 23.93 -12.05
C ALA A 31 -1.32 23.99 -13.28
N SER A 32 -0.49 22.96 -13.45
CA SER A 32 0.34 22.85 -14.62
C SER A 32 -0.62 22.75 -15.80
N THR A 33 -0.51 23.65 -16.72
CA THR A 33 -1.16 23.49 -18.04
C THR A 33 -0.82 22.08 -18.51
N PRO A 34 -1.82 21.28 -18.90
CA PRO A 34 -1.56 19.94 -19.41
C PRO A 34 -0.46 20.02 -20.47
N ASP A 35 0.54 19.18 -20.40
CA ASP A 35 1.57 19.10 -21.44
C ASP A 35 0.85 18.85 -22.77
N PRO A 36 0.99 19.74 -23.76
CA PRO A 36 0.32 19.58 -25.06
C PRO A 36 0.77 18.30 -25.79
N ASN A 37 1.86 17.68 -25.37
CA ASN A 37 2.37 16.41 -25.90
C ASN A 37 1.96 15.20 -25.06
N TRP A 38 1.16 15.39 -24.00
CA TRP A 38 0.69 14.25 -23.20
C TRP A 38 -0.22 13.36 -24.02
N THR A 39 0.22 12.13 -24.21
CA THR A 39 -0.60 11.05 -24.80
C THR A 39 -1.19 10.19 -23.70
N PRO A 40 -2.49 9.87 -23.75
CA PRO A 40 -3.08 8.93 -22.80
C PRO A 40 -2.33 7.61 -22.78
N PRO A 41 -2.18 6.98 -21.61
CA PRO A 41 -1.61 5.63 -21.53
C PRO A 41 -2.37 4.63 -22.40
N PRO A 42 -1.69 3.59 -22.93
CA PRO A 42 -2.34 2.56 -23.78
C PRO A 42 -3.40 1.74 -23.08
N ILE A 43 -3.30 1.55 -21.73
CA ILE A 43 -4.35 0.89 -20.95
C ILE A 43 -5.20 1.90 -20.19
N THR A 44 -6.47 1.58 -19.98
CA THR A 44 -7.40 2.40 -19.21
C THR A 44 -7.30 2.13 -17.70
N ALA A 45 -7.87 3.01 -16.88
CA ALA A 45 -7.94 2.80 -15.44
C ALA A 45 -8.76 1.53 -15.07
N GLU A 46 -9.82 1.24 -15.84
CA GLU A 46 -10.62 0.04 -15.64
C GLU A 46 -9.85 -1.23 -15.94
N GLU A 47 -9.04 -1.26 -16.99
CA GLU A 47 -8.15 -2.38 -17.31
C GLU A 47 -7.08 -2.54 -16.24
N ALA A 48 -6.46 -1.44 -15.79
CA ALA A 48 -5.50 -1.46 -14.70
C ALA A 48 -6.11 -2.02 -13.41
N ALA A 49 -7.35 -1.64 -13.07
CA ALA A 49 -8.06 -2.17 -11.91
C ALA A 49 -8.29 -3.69 -12.00
N VAL A 50 -8.59 -4.21 -13.20
CA VAL A 50 -8.76 -5.65 -13.43
C VAL A 50 -7.43 -6.40 -13.25
N TYR A 51 -6.32 -5.88 -13.81
CA TYR A 51 -5.00 -6.50 -13.65
C TYR A 51 -4.54 -6.50 -12.20
N ALA A 52 -4.73 -5.38 -11.51
CA ALA A 52 -4.41 -5.24 -10.10
C ALA A 52 -5.22 -6.20 -9.22
N ALA A 53 -6.54 -6.28 -9.42
CA ALA A 53 -7.42 -7.15 -8.66
C ALA A 53 -7.03 -8.64 -8.80
N LYS A 54 -6.68 -9.06 -10.02
CA LYS A 54 -6.18 -10.41 -10.29
C LYS A 54 -4.85 -10.66 -9.56
N ALA A 55 -3.89 -9.74 -9.65
CA ALA A 55 -2.58 -9.88 -9.04
C ALA A 55 -2.64 -9.86 -7.50
N ALA A 56 -3.53 -9.06 -6.91
CA ALA A 56 -3.76 -9.03 -5.48
C ALA A 56 -4.61 -10.19 -4.96
N GLY A 57 -5.33 -10.90 -5.83
CA GLY A 57 -6.26 -11.96 -5.44
C GLY A 57 -7.52 -11.44 -4.77
N VAL A 58 -7.90 -10.19 -5.05
CA VAL A 58 -9.13 -9.55 -4.52
C VAL A 58 -10.19 -9.41 -5.62
N PRO A 59 -11.51 -9.34 -5.27
CA PRO A 59 -12.56 -9.35 -6.30
C PRO A 59 -12.62 -8.08 -7.14
N VAL A 60 -12.34 -6.92 -6.56
CA VAL A 60 -12.45 -5.61 -7.23
C VAL A 60 -11.42 -4.64 -6.66
N MET A 61 -10.81 -3.85 -7.54
CA MET A 61 -10.01 -2.67 -7.18
C MET A 61 -10.48 -1.45 -7.98
N THR A 62 -10.12 -0.26 -7.53
CA THR A 62 -10.27 0.98 -8.30
C THR A 62 -8.89 1.51 -8.63
N ALA A 63 -8.67 1.98 -9.86
CA ALA A 63 -7.37 2.48 -10.28
C ALA A 63 -7.44 3.94 -10.73
N GLN A 64 -6.37 4.68 -10.46
CA GLN A 64 -6.17 6.06 -10.93
C GLN A 64 -4.72 6.25 -11.34
N LEU A 65 -4.48 7.13 -12.31
CA LEU A 65 -3.13 7.45 -12.74
C LEU A 65 -2.39 8.16 -11.58
N ALA A 66 -1.29 7.56 -11.14
CA ALA A 66 -0.59 8.01 -9.94
C ALA A 66 0.66 8.85 -10.24
N GLY A 67 1.27 8.68 -11.40
CA GLY A 67 2.50 9.38 -11.75
C GLY A 67 3.48 8.51 -12.51
N GLY A 68 4.75 8.89 -12.52
CA GLY A 68 5.80 8.22 -13.26
C GLY A 68 6.97 7.79 -12.38
N LEU A 69 7.58 6.66 -12.72
CA LEU A 69 8.80 6.13 -12.12
C LEU A 69 9.71 5.63 -13.24
N ALA A 70 10.97 6.00 -13.22
CA ALA A 70 11.96 5.63 -14.25
C ALA A 70 11.47 5.88 -15.70
N GLY A 71 10.79 7.00 -15.93
CA GLY A 71 10.25 7.39 -17.24
C GLY A 71 9.00 6.65 -17.70
N ARG A 72 8.38 5.84 -16.83
CA ARG A 72 7.14 5.09 -17.09
C ARG A 72 5.99 5.64 -16.25
N SER A 73 4.79 5.59 -16.79
CA SER A 73 3.57 5.98 -16.08
C SER A 73 2.95 4.78 -15.39
N PHE A 74 2.38 5.00 -14.20
CA PHE A 74 1.73 3.94 -13.42
C PHE A 74 0.32 4.34 -12.99
N TYR A 75 -0.56 3.35 -12.96
CA TYR A 75 -1.78 3.40 -12.19
C TYR A 75 -1.53 2.85 -10.79
N ARG A 76 -2.06 3.54 -9.80
CA ARG A 76 -2.27 2.99 -8.46
C ARG A 76 -3.67 2.43 -8.40
N ALA A 77 -3.80 1.20 -7.96
CA ALA A 77 -5.06 0.53 -7.73
C ALA A 77 -5.25 0.23 -6.24
N ASP A 78 -6.42 0.53 -5.70
CA ASP A 78 -6.75 0.41 -4.29
C ASP A 78 -8.00 -0.44 -4.09
N ALA A 79 -7.96 -1.26 -3.03
CA ALA A 79 -9.09 -1.96 -2.42
C ALA A 79 -8.92 -1.95 -0.89
N PRO A 80 -9.96 -2.21 -0.10
CA PRO A 80 -9.79 -2.47 1.33
C PRO A 80 -8.76 -3.57 1.56
N GLY A 81 -7.69 -3.26 2.28
CA GLY A 81 -6.61 -4.20 2.58
C GLY A 81 -5.64 -4.51 1.44
N ALA A 82 -5.71 -3.83 0.29
CA ALA A 82 -4.79 -4.07 -0.82
C ALA A 82 -4.49 -2.81 -1.63
N VAL A 83 -3.23 -2.65 -2.02
CA VAL A 83 -2.75 -1.63 -2.96
C VAL A 83 -1.89 -2.29 -4.01
N ALA A 84 -2.00 -1.87 -5.26
CA ALA A 84 -1.15 -2.36 -6.35
C ALA A 84 -0.71 -1.23 -7.28
N LEU A 85 0.44 -1.41 -7.91
CA LEU A 85 0.89 -0.59 -9.03
C LEU A 85 0.70 -1.36 -10.33
N VAL A 86 0.27 -0.66 -11.37
CA VAL A 86 0.11 -1.21 -12.71
C VAL A 86 0.81 -0.31 -13.70
N ASP A 87 1.73 -0.86 -14.46
CA ASP A 87 2.39 -0.14 -15.55
C ASP A 87 1.37 0.25 -16.62
N ALA A 88 1.29 1.55 -16.90
CA ALA A 88 0.27 2.11 -17.77
C ALA A 88 0.47 1.78 -19.25
N GLU A 89 1.65 1.29 -19.65
CA GLU A 89 1.94 0.91 -21.03
C GLU A 89 1.68 -0.58 -21.28
N SER A 90 2.09 -1.44 -20.34
CA SER A 90 2.07 -2.89 -20.56
C SER A 90 0.96 -3.62 -19.80
N GLY A 91 0.35 -3.01 -18.78
CA GLY A 91 -0.56 -3.67 -17.86
C GLY A 91 0.12 -4.63 -16.89
N MET A 92 1.46 -4.69 -16.87
CA MET A 92 2.18 -5.46 -15.86
C MET A 92 1.93 -4.87 -14.46
N VAL A 93 1.89 -5.74 -13.46
CA VAL A 93 1.73 -5.35 -12.06
C VAL A 93 3.08 -5.55 -11.35
N PRO A 94 3.92 -4.51 -11.27
CA PRO A 94 5.24 -4.64 -10.66
C PRO A 94 5.18 -4.78 -9.16
N GLU A 95 4.11 -4.34 -8.50
CA GLU A 95 4.00 -4.44 -7.05
C GLU A 95 2.56 -4.59 -6.57
N VAL A 96 2.40 -5.45 -5.56
CA VAL A 96 1.17 -5.63 -4.80
C VAL A 96 1.51 -5.60 -3.32
N VAL A 97 0.71 -4.89 -2.52
CA VAL A 97 0.79 -4.86 -1.06
C VAL A 97 -0.58 -5.22 -0.49
N LEU A 98 -0.62 -6.24 0.36
CA LEU A 98 -1.82 -6.65 1.11
C LEU A 98 -1.69 -6.13 2.54
N THR A 99 -2.22 -4.93 2.78
CA THR A 99 -1.99 -4.18 4.01
C THR A 99 -2.55 -4.86 5.26
N ASP A 100 -3.64 -5.62 5.12
CA ASP A 100 -4.24 -6.40 6.21
C ASP A 100 -3.40 -7.63 6.63
N GLN A 101 -2.41 -8.02 5.82
CA GLN A 101 -1.54 -9.17 6.04
C GLN A 101 -0.14 -8.77 6.52
N MET A 102 0.15 -7.48 6.62
CA MET A 102 1.47 -6.99 7.04
C MET A 102 1.82 -7.45 8.46
N PRO A 103 3.10 -7.67 8.75
CA PRO A 103 3.53 -8.12 10.08
C PRO A 103 3.39 -7.00 11.11
N GLY A 104 2.77 -7.29 12.26
CA GLY A 104 2.64 -6.36 13.39
C GLY A 104 3.60 -6.64 14.55
N ALA A 105 4.43 -7.69 14.47
CA ALA A 105 5.34 -8.09 15.53
C ALA A 105 6.64 -8.74 15.02
N ASP A 106 7.68 -8.69 15.84
CA ASP A 106 8.96 -9.37 15.57
C ASP A 106 8.93 -10.83 16.06
N THR A 107 7.96 -11.60 15.54
CA THR A 107 7.73 -12.99 15.91
C THR A 107 7.84 -13.88 14.69
N VAL A 108 8.63 -14.94 14.79
CA VAL A 108 8.78 -15.99 13.78
C VAL A 108 8.10 -17.26 14.30
N SER A 109 7.00 -17.67 13.65
CA SER A 109 6.23 -18.88 13.98
C SER A 109 6.10 -19.83 12.80
N VAL A 110 6.38 -19.35 11.59
CA VAL A 110 6.31 -20.08 10.32
C VAL A 110 7.70 -20.59 9.97
N THR A 111 7.80 -21.75 9.32
CA THR A 111 9.08 -22.27 8.85
C THR A 111 9.46 -21.69 7.48
N ASP A 112 10.75 -21.73 7.12
CA ASP A 112 11.25 -21.31 5.79
C ASP A 112 10.50 -22.05 4.66
N SER A 113 10.24 -23.35 4.85
CA SER A 113 9.52 -24.18 3.87
C SER A 113 8.06 -23.77 3.70
N ASP A 114 7.38 -23.40 4.80
CA ASP A 114 5.99 -22.95 4.74
C ASP A 114 5.91 -21.57 4.08
N ALA A 115 6.85 -20.67 4.41
CA ALA A 115 6.96 -19.36 3.79
C ALA A 115 7.23 -19.46 2.28
N GLN A 116 8.14 -20.36 1.85
CA GLN A 116 8.40 -20.63 0.44
C GLN A 116 7.15 -21.16 -0.26
N THR A 117 6.46 -22.14 0.33
CA THR A 117 5.23 -22.72 -0.24
C THR A 117 4.12 -21.67 -0.40
N ALA A 118 3.94 -20.80 0.59
CA ALA A 118 2.97 -19.71 0.52
C ALA A 118 3.31 -18.73 -0.62
N ALA A 119 4.58 -18.36 -0.74
CA ALA A 119 5.07 -17.45 -1.78
C ALA A 119 4.94 -18.07 -3.19
N GLU A 120 5.31 -19.32 -3.38
CA GLU A 120 5.16 -20.04 -4.66
C GLU A 120 3.69 -20.13 -5.08
N THR A 121 2.80 -20.45 -4.13
CA THR A 121 1.36 -20.50 -4.38
C THR A 121 0.83 -19.14 -4.82
N PHE A 122 1.26 -18.07 -4.17
CA PHE A 122 0.85 -16.71 -4.52
C PHE A 122 1.32 -16.33 -5.93
N VAL A 123 2.60 -16.50 -6.22
CA VAL A 123 3.22 -16.15 -7.51
C VAL A 123 2.56 -16.91 -8.66
N HIS A 124 2.34 -18.21 -8.48
CA HIS A 124 1.69 -19.04 -9.48
C HIS A 124 0.23 -18.63 -9.73
N ARG A 125 -0.54 -18.44 -8.66
CA ARG A 125 -1.98 -18.15 -8.75
C ARG A 125 -2.26 -16.73 -9.24
N ASN A 126 -1.58 -15.75 -8.65
CA ASN A 126 -1.93 -14.34 -8.79
C ASN A 126 -1.11 -13.65 -9.89
N ALA A 127 0.21 -13.86 -9.92
CA ALA A 127 1.07 -13.28 -10.95
C ALA A 127 1.16 -14.14 -12.22
N GLY A 128 0.71 -15.38 -12.20
CA GLY A 128 0.75 -16.30 -13.35
C GLY A 128 2.18 -16.65 -13.77
N LEU A 129 3.13 -16.60 -12.83
CA LEU A 129 4.54 -16.88 -13.08
C LEU A 129 4.88 -18.33 -12.73
N THR A 130 5.75 -18.94 -13.52
CA THR A 130 6.38 -20.24 -13.22
C THR A 130 7.71 -20.00 -12.53
N THR A 131 7.98 -20.75 -11.46
CA THR A 131 9.19 -20.59 -10.64
C THR A 131 10.29 -21.61 -10.95
N GLU A 132 10.00 -22.64 -11.75
CA GLU A 132 10.84 -23.81 -12.00
C GLU A 132 12.20 -23.49 -12.65
N ALA A 133 12.28 -22.39 -13.41
CA ALA A 133 13.52 -21.96 -14.07
C ALA A 133 14.44 -21.11 -13.17
N PHE A 134 14.02 -20.82 -11.95
CA PHE A 134 14.73 -19.91 -11.05
C PHE A 134 15.30 -20.63 -9.84
N THR A 135 16.39 -20.07 -9.29
CA THR A 135 16.90 -20.45 -7.98
C THR A 135 16.18 -19.60 -6.93
N VAL A 136 15.60 -20.26 -5.94
CA VAL A 136 14.93 -19.60 -4.81
C VAL A 136 15.88 -19.42 -3.64
N SER A 137 15.74 -18.30 -2.91
CA SER A 137 16.34 -18.08 -1.60
C SER A 137 15.29 -17.59 -0.64
N VAL A 138 15.36 -18.07 0.59
CA VAL A 138 14.47 -17.67 1.70
C VAL A 138 15.33 -17.09 2.81
N ARG A 139 14.96 -15.94 3.34
CA ARG A 139 15.62 -15.35 4.51
C ARG A 139 14.62 -14.61 5.40
N VAL A 140 14.88 -14.61 6.70
CA VAL A 140 14.13 -13.78 7.65
C VAL A 140 14.69 -12.37 7.63
N LEU A 141 13.81 -11.38 7.57
CA LEU A 141 14.09 -9.97 7.77
C LEU A 141 13.57 -9.56 9.14
N HIS A 142 14.39 -8.86 9.92
CA HIS A 142 13.99 -8.21 11.16
C HIS A 142 14.19 -6.70 10.97
N GLN A 143 13.10 -5.95 10.88
CA GLN A 143 13.17 -4.52 10.61
C GLN A 143 11.99 -3.79 11.29
N ALA A 144 12.25 -2.62 11.84
CA ALA A 144 11.24 -1.77 12.48
C ALA A 144 10.38 -2.50 13.55
N GLY A 145 10.95 -3.54 14.21
CA GLY A 145 10.26 -4.33 15.24
C GLY A 145 9.22 -5.30 14.70
N VAL A 146 9.33 -5.68 13.42
CA VAL A 146 8.52 -6.73 12.79
C VAL A 146 9.42 -7.77 12.13
N ALA A 147 8.91 -9.01 11.97
CA ALA A 147 9.59 -10.08 11.27
C ALA A 147 8.81 -10.49 10.02
N ALA A 148 9.54 -10.63 8.91
CA ALA A 148 9.02 -11.13 7.65
C ALA A 148 10.00 -12.10 6.99
N TYR A 149 9.49 -13.04 6.20
CA TYR A 149 10.32 -13.78 5.26
C TYR A 149 10.38 -13.05 3.93
N GLU A 150 11.58 -12.94 3.38
CA GLU A 150 11.79 -12.62 1.97
C GLU A 150 12.03 -13.93 1.22
N VAL A 151 11.18 -14.21 0.25
CA VAL A 151 11.35 -15.31 -0.71
C VAL A 151 11.67 -14.68 -2.06
N ALA A 152 12.86 -14.93 -2.58
CA ALA A 152 13.38 -14.26 -3.77
C ALA A 152 13.85 -15.28 -4.82
N TRP A 153 13.47 -15.03 -6.07
CA TRP A 153 13.82 -15.86 -7.23
C TRP A 153 14.83 -15.17 -8.14
N ARG A 154 15.86 -15.90 -8.53
CA ARG A 154 16.96 -15.44 -9.40
C ARG A 154 17.16 -16.37 -10.56
N ASP A 155 17.72 -15.87 -11.66
CA ASP A 155 18.19 -16.73 -12.74
C ASP A 155 19.22 -17.74 -12.20
N ALA A 156 19.22 -18.96 -12.72
CA ALA A 156 20.16 -19.99 -12.31
C ALA A 156 21.61 -19.53 -12.53
N GLY A 157 22.43 -19.61 -11.46
CA GLY A 157 23.82 -19.18 -11.47
C GLY A 157 24.06 -17.68 -11.32
N ALA A 158 22.99 -16.85 -11.21
CA ALA A 158 23.14 -15.42 -10.97
C ALA A 158 23.30 -15.12 -9.47
N THR A 159 24.31 -14.32 -9.12
CA THR A 159 24.46 -13.72 -7.78
C THR A 159 23.79 -12.35 -7.69
N ALA A 160 23.24 -11.88 -8.81
CA ALA A 160 22.67 -10.56 -9.00
C ALA A 160 21.26 -10.41 -8.40
N THR A 161 20.67 -9.24 -8.62
CA THR A 161 19.32 -8.83 -8.22
C THR A 161 18.27 -9.90 -8.52
N PRO A 162 17.36 -10.21 -7.61
CA PRO A 162 16.24 -11.11 -7.88
C PRO A 162 15.39 -10.60 -9.06
N LYS A 163 14.70 -11.54 -9.72
CA LYS A 163 13.70 -11.21 -10.74
C LYS A 163 12.36 -10.84 -10.13
N PHE A 164 12.03 -11.47 -9.04
CA PHE A 164 10.85 -11.14 -8.23
C PHE A 164 11.04 -11.59 -6.80
N GLN A 165 10.29 -10.95 -5.92
CA GLN A 165 10.32 -11.17 -4.47
C GLN A 165 8.90 -11.26 -3.94
N VAL A 166 8.73 -12.07 -2.90
CA VAL A 166 7.50 -12.13 -2.09
C VAL A 166 7.89 -11.94 -0.64
N LEU A 167 7.15 -11.08 0.06
CA LEU A 167 7.26 -10.96 1.50
C LEU A 167 6.11 -11.72 2.17
N VAL A 168 6.48 -12.54 3.14
CA VAL A 168 5.56 -13.38 3.92
C VAL A 168 5.66 -12.99 5.38
N ASN A 169 4.52 -12.76 6.02
CA ASN A 169 4.44 -12.47 7.44
C ASN A 169 4.98 -13.66 8.24
N ALA A 170 6.06 -13.46 8.99
CA ALA A 170 6.77 -14.54 9.68
C ALA A 170 5.97 -15.15 10.84
N SER A 171 4.94 -14.47 11.35
CA SER A 171 4.09 -14.99 12.41
C SER A 171 2.89 -15.77 11.89
N THR A 172 2.34 -15.40 10.73
CA THR A 172 1.08 -15.96 10.20
C THR A 172 1.24 -16.84 8.96
N GLY A 173 2.34 -16.66 8.20
CA GLY A 173 2.54 -17.30 6.90
C GLY A 173 1.78 -16.64 5.74
N ALA A 174 1.09 -15.54 6.00
CA ALA A 174 0.36 -14.82 4.96
C ALA A 174 1.30 -14.00 4.08
N VAL A 175 1.13 -14.07 2.76
CA VAL A 175 1.80 -13.17 1.83
C VAL A 175 1.24 -11.78 2.00
N PHE A 176 2.10 -10.77 2.14
CA PHE A 176 1.67 -9.38 2.24
C PHE A 176 2.25 -8.46 1.17
N ALA A 177 3.34 -8.85 0.49
CA ALA A 177 3.85 -8.07 -0.62
C ALA A 177 4.43 -8.97 -1.72
N PHE A 178 4.30 -8.51 -2.96
CA PHE A 178 4.92 -9.08 -4.15
C PHE A 178 5.55 -7.95 -4.96
N VAL A 179 6.79 -8.16 -5.42
CA VAL A 179 7.54 -7.22 -6.26
C VAL A 179 8.11 -7.94 -7.47
N ASP A 180 7.76 -7.47 -8.66
CA ASP A 180 8.32 -7.94 -9.94
C ASP A 180 9.44 -7.00 -10.40
N LEU A 181 10.68 -7.39 -10.17
CA LEU A 181 11.88 -6.61 -10.49
C LEU A 181 12.34 -6.76 -11.94
N ARG A 182 11.64 -7.56 -12.77
CA ARG A 182 12.00 -7.74 -14.19
C ARG A 182 11.81 -6.45 -14.99
N MET A 183 10.99 -5.53 -14.51
CA MET A 183 10.84 -4.20 -15.08
C MET A 183 12.04 -3.27 -14.83
N GLN A 184 13.06 -3.74 -14.11
CA GLN A 184 14.25 -2.95 -13.73
C GLN A 184 13.93 -1.68 -12.91
N LEU A 185 12.80 -1.70 -12.20
CA LEU A 185 12.44 -0.68 -11.24
C LEU A 185 13.10 -0.98 -9.89
N ASN A 186 13.55 0.07 -9.20
CA ASN A 186 14.19 -0.06 -7.90
C ASN A 186 13.15 0.00 -6.80
N LEU A 187 12.28 -1.00 -6.75
CA LEU A 187 11.16 -1.07 -5.81
C LEU A 187 11.61 -1.71 -4.48
N THR A 188 11.12 -1.17 -3.38
CA THR A 188 11.30 -1.73 -2.05
C THR A 188 9.92 -1.87 -1.40
N ALA A 189 9.49 -3.11 -1.20
CA ALA A 189 8.18 -3.38 -0.60
C ALA A 189 8.10 -2.86 0.84
N PRO A 190 6.94 -2.29 1.25
CA PRO A 190 6.72 -1.82 2.61
C PRO A 190 6.66 -3.02 3.57
N ILE A 191 7.17 -2.83 4.79
CA ILE A 191 7.17 -3.84 5.85
C ILE A 191 6.51 -3.34 7.14
N VAL A 192 6.40 -2.02 7.29
CA VAL A 192 5.77 -1.38 8.46
C VAL A 192 4.27 -1.30 8.23
N ASP A 193 3.48 -1.92 9.09
CA ASP A 193 2.03 -1.88 9.04
C ASP A 193 1.46 -0.55 9.54
N GLN A 194 0.15 -0.35 9.34
CA GLN A 194 -0.57 0.85 9.73
C GLN A 194 -0.48 1.11 11.24
N SER A 195 -0.60 0.06 12.07
CA SER A 195 -0.56 0.19 13.53
C SER A 195 0.79 0.72 13.98
N ARG A 196 1.87 0.13 13.48
CA ARG A 196 3.24 0.53 13.79
C ARG A 196 3.56 1.94 13.29
N ALA A 197 3.12 2.29 12.09
CA ALA A 197 3.26 3.63 11.55
C ALA A 197 2.52 4.67 12.41
N THR A 198 1.31 4.34 12.84
CA THR A 198 0.51 5.18 13.74
C THR A 198 1.20 5.39 15.09
N GLU A 199 1.68 4.31 15.74
CA GLU A 199 2.44 4.42 16.98
C GLU A 199 3.67 5.31 16.82
N THR A 200 4.39 5.15 15.71
CA THR A 200 5.57 5.97 15.40
C THR A 200 5.21 7.44 15.19
N ALA A 201 4.12 7.73 14.47
CA ALA A 201 3.65 9.10 14.23
C ALA A 201 3.26 9.80 15.54
N ILE A 202 2.49 9.12 16.41
CA ILE A 202 2.11 9.62 17.73
C ILE A 202 3.35 9.91 18.58
N ALA A 203 4.32 9.00 18.61
CA ALA A 203 5.55 9.17 19.35
C ALA A 203 6.40 10.34 18.84
N ALA A 204 6.37 10.62 17.53
CA ALA A 204 7.15 11.70 16.91
C ALA A 204 6.66 13.10 17.30
N ILE A 205 5.37 13.27 17.50
CA ILE A 205 4.77 14.57 17.86
C ILE A 205 4.62 14.76 19.37
N GLY A 206 4.17 13.73 20.09
CA GLY A 206 4.06 13.73 21.53
C GLY A 206 3.03 14.73 22.10
N ILE A 207 1.98 15.06 21.36
CA ILE A 207 0.91 15.95 21.82
C ILE A 207 -0.10 15.13 22.66
N PRO A 208 -0.37 15.48 23.94
CA PRO A 208 -1.32 14.74 24.74
C PRO A 208 -2.75 14.83 24.19
N GLY A 209 -3.44 13.68 24.14
CA GLY A 209 -4.85 13.62 23.74
C GLY A 209 -5.10 13.60 22.23
N GLU A 210 -4.06 13.53 21.42
CA GLU A 210 -4.21 13.38 19.97
C GLU A 210 -4.77 12.01 19.57
N THR A 211 -5.52 12.02 18.48
CA THR A 211 -6.10 10.81 17.87
C THR A 211 -5.77 10.76 16.40
N VAL A 212 -5.78 9.56 15.83
CA VAL A 212 -5.60 9.37 14.40
C VAL A 212 -6.87 9.79 13.66
N THR A 213 -6.70 10.67 12.68
CA THR A 213 -7.79 11.16 11.83
C THR A 213 -7.77 10.51 10.44
N SER A 214 -6.59 10.10 9.98
CA SER A 214 -6.40 9.34 8.73
C SER A 214 -5.11 8.53 8.79
N ALA A 215 -5.05 7.45 8.01
CA ALA A 215 -3.84 6.64 7.83
C ALA A 215 -3.88 6.00 6.44
N ASP A 216 -3.09 6.51 5.51
CA ASP A 216 -3.08 6.10 4.11
C ASP A 216 -1.68 5.68 3.67
N LEU A 217 -1.55 4.46 3.13
CA LEU A 217 -0.31 4.01 2.49
C LEU A 217 -0.22 4.59 1.08
N GLY A 218 0.82 5.36 0.81
CA GLY A 218 1.08 5.97 -0.47
C GLY A 218 2.44 5.60 -1.02
N ALA A 219 2.57 5.65 -2.35
CA ALA A 219 3.85 5.59 -3.02
C ALA A 219 4.27 7.02 -3.41
N ASP A 220 5.49 7.40 -3.06
CA ASP A 220 6.09 8.65 -3.51
C ASP A 220 6.91 8.39 -4.78
N PHE A 221 6.44 8.94 -5.89
CA PHE A 221 7.12 8.88 -7.19
C PHE A 221 8.03 10.12 -7.38
N GLY A 222 8.67 10.58 -6.32
CA GLY A 222 9.44 11.85 -6.26
C GLY A 222 10.64 11.97 -7.16
N GLY A 223 10.55 11.64 -8.42
CA GLY A 223 11.54 11.99 -9.47
C GLY A 223 12.86 11.21 -9.43
N GLY A 224 12.96 10.16 -8.65
CA GLY A 224 14.09 9.22 -8.62
C GLY A 224 13.75 7.87 -9.24
N ASP A 225 14.75 6.97 -9.31
CA ASP A 225 14.58 5.61 -9.81
C ASP A 225 14.13 4.61 -8.73
N SER A 226 13.75 5.09 -7.55
CA SER A 226 13.26 4.28 -6.45
C SER A 226 11.87 4.75 -6.01
N GLN A 227 11.05 3.79 -5.65
CA GLN A 227 9.75 4.02 -5.05
C GLN A 227 9.89 3.99 -3.54
N ASN A 228 9.44 5.05 -2.89
CA ASN A 228 9.33 5.10 -1.44
C ASN A 228 7.86 4.93 -1.04
N TRP A 229 7.57 3.86 -0.33
CA TRP A 229 6.29 3.72 0.33
C TRP A 229 6.31 4.45 1.66
N ALA A 230 5.28 5.23 1.93
CA ALA A 230 5.11 5.92 3.19
C ALA A 230 3.66 5.90 3.67
N TRP A 231 3.48 5.80 4.97
CA TRP A 231 2.19 6.06 5.61
C TRP A 231 2.03 7.55 5.83
N SER A 232 0.97 8.13 5.31
CA SER A 232 0.53 9.48 5.64
C SER A 232 -0.44 9.39 6.81
N ILE A 233 0.01 9.78 8.00
CA ILE A 233 -0.76 9.71 9.24
C ILE A 233 -1.23 11.11 9.62
N GLY A 234 -2.52 11.34 9.56
CA GLY A 234 -3.17 12.53 10.12
C GLY A 234 -3.42 12.35 11.61
N LEU A 235 -2.99 13.31 12.42
CA LEU A 235 -3.23 13.35 13.85
C LEU A 235 -4.02 14.63 14.19
N GLY A 236 -4.88 14.58 15.20
CA GLY A 236 -5.61 15.76 15.65
C GLY A 236 -6.09 15.63 17.09
N VAL A 237 -6.20 16.74 17.78
CA VAL A 237 -6.80 16.83 19.11
C VAL A 237 -8.28 17.15 18.94
N PRO A 238 -9.21 16.29 19.38
CA PRO A 238 -10.63 16.55 19.27
C PRO A 238 -11.01 17.83 20.05
N SER A 239 -11.86 18.66 19.49
CA SER A 239 -12.38 19.83 20.19
C SER A 239 -13.27 19.42 21.38
N ALA A 240 -13.05 20.03 22.51
CA ALA A 240 -13.88 19.79 23.70
C ALA A 240 -15.33 20.33 23.55
N THR A 241 -15.57 21.19 22.55
CA THR A 241 -16.82 21.95 22.41
C THR A 241 -17.60 21.61 21.14
N GLN A 242 -16.97 20.99 20.13
CA GLN A 242 -17.60 20.72 18.85
C GLN A 242 -17.28 19.26 18.40
N ALA A 243 -18.31 18.48 18.11
CA ALA A 243 -18.14 17.16 17.54
C ALA A 243 -17.52 17.25 16.13
N ASP A 244 -16.67 16.30 15.81
CA ASP A 244 -15.98 16.17 14.50
C ASP A 244 -15.05 17.34 14.12
N VAL A 245 -14.70 18.20 15.08
CA VAL A 245 -13.73 19.29 14.89
C VAL A 245 -12.44 18.96 15.67
N TYR A 246 -11.30 19.19 15.03
CA TYR A 246 -9.98 19.04 15.63
C TYR A 246 -9.32 20.42 15.77
N GLU A 247 -8.85 20.74 16.97
CA GLU A 247 -8.27 22.05 17.30
C GLU A 247 -6.81 22.17 16.90
N HIS A 248 -6.11 21.06 16.93
CA HIS A 248 -4.71 20.95 16.48
C HIS A 248 -4.59 19.75 15.57
N GLY A 249 -3.84 19.90 14.50
CA GLY A 249 -3.65 18.81 13.56
C GLY A 249 -2.23 18.76 13.05
N ALA A 250 -1.71 17.55 12.89
CA ALA A 250 -0.42 17.31 12.28
C ALA A 250 -0.54 16.26 11.18
N LEU A 251 0.32 16.37 10.16
CA LEU A 251 0.50 15.37 9.14
C LEU A 251 1.92 14.82 9.27
N ILE A 252 2.01 13.52 9.48
CA ILE A 252 3.27 12.81 9.66
C ILE A 252 3.42 11.83 8.52
N SER A 253 4.57 11.85 7.86
CA SER A 253 4.98 10.80 6.92
C SER A 253 5.83 9.80 7.67
N VAL A 254 5.46 8.52 7.62
CA VAL A 254 6.25 7.43 8.18
C VAL A 254 6.71 6.53 7.04
N ASP A 255 8.02 6.45 6.84
CA ASP A 255 8.61 5.56 5.84
C ASP A 255 8.18 4.11 6.12
N ALA A 256 7.50 3.50 5.16
CA ALA A 256 6.88 2.19 5.34
C ALA A 256 7.88 1.03 5.25
N VAL A 257 9.14 1.30 4.94
CA VAL A 257 10.24 0.31 4.95
C VAL A 257 11.06 0.41 6.22
N THR A 258 11.49 1.61 6.60
CA THR A 258 12.39 1.84 7.73
C THR A 258 11.68 2.14 9.05
N GLY A 259 10.44 2.60 9.01
CA GLY A 259 9.69 3.07 10.16
C GLY A 259 10.09 4.47 10.64
N GLN A 260 10.89 5.23 9.87
CA GLN A 260 11.27 6.60 10.25
C GLN A 260 10.13 7.58 10.02
N ALA A 261 9.87 8.44 11.01
CA ALA A 261 8.85 9.48 10.92
C ALA A 261 9.45 10.83 10.51
N THR A 262 8.71 11.56 9.68
CA THR A 262 9.00 12.94 9.29
C THR A 262 7.76 13.79 9.46
N ILE A 263 7.84 14.89 10.21
CA ILE A 263 6.74 15.84 10.37
C ILE A 263 6.61 16.64 9.07
N VAL A 264 5.48 16.49 8.38
CA VAL A 264 5.20 17.20 7.13
C VAL A 264 4.54 18.54 7.42
N LYS A 265 3.62 18.56 8.40
CA LYS A 265 2.89 19.76 8.82
C LYS A 265 2.46 19.58 10.28
N SER A 266 2.58 20.63 11.06
CA SER A 266 2.11 20.71 12.45
C SER A 266 1.39 22.04 12.70
#